data_975b63f8f694e86e1921721a10ced9ff
#
_entry.id   975b63f8f694e86e1921721a10ced9ff
#
_cell.length_a   1.000
_cell.length_b   1.000
_cell.length_c   1.000
_cell.angle_alpha   90.00
_cell.angle_beta   90.00
_cell.angle_gamma   90.00
#
_symmetry.space_group_name_H-M   'P 1'
#
loop_
_entity.id
_entity.type
_entity.pdbx_description
1 polymer ?
#
loop_
_entity_poly.entity_id
_entity_poly.type
_entity_poly.pdbx_seq_one_letter_code
_entity_poly.pdbx_strand_id
1 'polypeptide(L)'
;SIFNTYEISIYNSDNELIAASFYDIGEKCIASILANYHPHYEKNSLGIYTMLAEIQFGIDNGFEFYFPGYVTPGYSKFDYKLRIGNLEYYEPLKDTWQPYEEMKEEELPANIIESKLIEISKLLQEAAIEHQLYFYPFINKGFKIQNKEVVELDSPLFIHLPTETNNLALIYQYETGSFEVSR
;
A
#
# COMPACT_ATOMS: atom_id res chain seq x y z
N SER A 1 14.90 0.89 15.67
CA SER A 1 14.02 -0.09 15.00
C SER A 1 13.78 -1.28 15.92
N ILE A 2 12.61 -1.85 15.86
CA ILE A 2 12.30 -3.15 16.51
C ILE A 2 12.72 -4.32 15.62
N PHE A 3 13.14 -4.03 14.39
CA PHE A 3 13.57 -5.00 13.39
C PHE A 3 15.10 -5.00 13.25
N ASN A 4 15.65 -6.10 12.76
CA ASN A 4 17.04 -6.21 12.36
C ASN A 4 17.24 -5.59 10.98
N THR A 5 17.56 -4.30 10.94
CA THR A 5 17.77 -3.56 9.70
C THR A 5 19.23 -3.63 9.27
N TYR A 6 19.44 -3.95 8.01
CA TYR A 6 20.75 -4.06 7.35
C TYR A 6 20.85 -3.07 6.19
N GLU A 7 22.07 -2.83 5.76
CA GLU A 7 22.39 -1.94 4.64
C GLU A 7 23.23 -2.68 3.59
N ILE A 8 22.90 -2.45 2.32
CA ILE A 8 23.78 -2.73 1.19
C ILE A 8 24.28 -1.41 0.62
N SER A 9 25.59 -1.21 0.62
CA SER A 9 26.25 -0.03 0.09
C SER A 9 26.95 -0.38 -1.23
N ILE A 10 26.70 0.42 -2.27
CA ILE A 10 27.28 0.26 -3.59
C ILE A 10 28.30 1.39 -3.83
N TYR A 11 29.50 1.00 -4.21
CA TYR A 11 30.61 1.90 -4.49
C TYR A 11 31.01 1.83 -5.96
N ASN A 12 31.47 2.96 -6.52
CA ASN A 12 32.09 2.98 -7.84
C ASN A 12 33.57 2.57 -7.80
N SER A 13 34.25 2.57 -8.96
CA SER A 13 35.69 2.25 -9.07
C SER A 13 36.59 3.17 -8.27
N ASP A 14 36.15 4.38 -7.98
CA ASP A 14 36.90 5.40 -7.24
C ASP A 14 36.60 5.33 -5.73
N ASN A 15 35.89 4.28 -5.30
CA ASN A 15 35.47 4.04 -3.93
C ASN A 15 34.54 5.11 -3.35
N GLU A 16 33.72 5.74 -4.21
CA GLU A 16 32.68 6.66 -3.80
C GLU A 16 31.35 5.91 -3.63
N LEU A 17 30.62 6.20 -2.56
CA LEU A 17 29.27 5.63 -2.33
C LEU A 17 28.29 6.20 -3.36
N ILE A 18 27.74 5.34 -4.21
CA ILE A 18 26.82 5.73 -5.28
C ILE A 18 25.38 5.28 -5.06
N ALA A 19 25.16 4.25 -4.24
CA ALA A 19 23.84 3.86 -3.79
C ALA A 19 23.90 3.15 -2.44
N ALA A 20 22.80 3.21 -1.70
CA ALA A 20 22.58 2.41 -0.50
C ALA A 20 21.13 1.96 -0.45
N SER A 21 20.90 0.73 0.00
CA SER A 21 19.55 0.22 0.31
C SER A 21 19.50 -0.32 1.73
N PHE A 22 18.32 -0.22 2.32
CA PHE A 22 18.02 -0.68 3.67
C PHE A 22 16.94 -1.73 3.61
N TYR A 23 17.12 -2.82 4.34
CA TYR A 23 16.19 -3.93 4.40
C TYR A 23 16.14 -4.54 5.78
N ASP A 24 14.98 -5.05 6.15
CA ASP A 24 14.77 -5.80 7.38
C ASP A 24 14.87 -7.29 7.13
N ILE A 25 15.39 -8.02 8.11
CA ILE A 25 15.47 -9.47 8.10
C ILE A 25 14.42 -10.02 9.08
N GLY A 26 13.52 -10.85 8.56
CA GLY A 26 12.62 -11.70 9.32
C GLY A 26 13.16 -13.12 9.47
N GLU A 27 12.34 -14.03 9.99
CA GLU A 27 12.75 -15.43 10.22
C GLU A 27 13.13 -16.14 8.92
N LYS A 28 12.35 -15.94 7.84
CA LYS A 28 12.53 -16.58 6.54
C LYS A 28 12.52 -15.60 5.36
N CYS A 29 12.53 -14.32 5.63
CA CYS A 29 12.33 -13.31 4.61
C CYS A 29 13.24 -12.09 4.76
N ILE A 30 13.39 -11.40 3.65
CA ILE A 30 13.97 -10.06 3.55
C ILE A 30 12.88 -9.10 3.06
N ALA A 31 12.76 -7.95 3.71
CA ALA A 31 11.85 -6.89 3.33
C ALA A 31 12.61 -5.61 2.99
N SER A 32 12.64 -5.22 1.72
CA SER A 32 13.26 -3.98 1.27
C SER A 32 12.45 -2.78 1.78
N ILE A 33 13.13 -1.82 2.40
CA ILE A 33 12.50 -0.63 2.98
C ILE A 33 12.67 0.56 2.05
N LEU A 34 13.92 0.88 1.72
CA LEU A 34 14.29 2.11 1.03
C LEU A 34 15.60 1.91 0.29
N ALA A 35 15.70 2.46 -0.92
CA ALA A 35 16.96 2.61 -1.63
C ALA A 35 17.15 4.07 -2.07
N ASN A 36 18.37 4.56 -1.91
CA ASN A 36 18.79 5.87 -2.38
C ASN A 36 20.02 5.72 -3.27
N TYR A 37 20.14 6.59 -4.27
CA TYR A 37 21.30 6.62 -5.14
C TYR A 37 21.68 8.05 -5.50
N HIS A 38 22.95 8.23 -5.83
CA HIS A 38 23.46 9.52 -6.23
C HIS A 38 22.89 9.92 -7.61
N PRO A 39 22.31 11.14 -7.78
CA PRO A 39 21.60 11.55 -8.99
C PRO A 39 22.38 11.39 -10.31
N HIS A 40 23.69 11.57 -10.31
CA HIS A 40 24.53 11.36 -11.50
C HIS A 40 24.45 9.95 -12.08
N TYR A 41 24.00 8.97 -11.27
CA TYR A 41 23.89 7.57 -11.65
C TYR A 41 22.44 7.13 -11.94
N GLU A 42 21.51 8.08 -12.12
CA GLU A 42 20.08 7.81 -12.39
C GLU A 42 19.87 6.80 -13.54
N LYS A 43 20.70 6.93 -14.62
CA LYS A 43 20.60 6.04 -15.78
C LYS A 43 21.14 4.63 -15.57
N ASN A 44 21.77 4.36 -14.44
CA ASN A 44 22.42 3.08 -14.14
C ASN A 44 21.48 2.07 -13.49
N SER A 45 20.19 2.38 -13.32
CA SER A 45 19.19 1.51 -12.71
C SER A 45 19.60 0.99 -11.32
N LEU A 46 20.26 1.82 -10.51
CA LEU A 46 20.81 1.43 -9.21
C LEU A 46 19.73 0.92 -8.24
N GLY A 47 18.49 1.41 -8.34
CA GLY A 47 17.38 0.89 -7.54
C GLY A 47 17.07 -0.58 -7.82
N ILE A 48 17.20 -1.04 -9.08
CA ILE A 48 17.06 -2.47 -9.41
C ILE A 48 18.30 -3.23 -8.95
N TYR A 49 19.48 -2.65 -9.15
CA TYR A 49 20.73 -3.29 -8.76
C TYR A 49 20.78 -3.58 -7.25
N THR A 50 20.36 -2.62 -6.40
CA THR A 50 20.28 -2.85 -4.95
C THR A 50 19.30 -3.96 -4.59
N MET A 51 18.12 -4.03 -5.24
CA MET A 51 17.15 -5.11 -5.03
C MET A 51 17.74 -6.48 -5.42
N LEU A 52 18.45 -6.55 -6.55
CA LEU A 52 19.11 -7.80 -6.96
C LEU A 52 20.22 -8.21 -5.98
N ALA A 53 20.93 -7.25 -5.41
CA ALA A 53 21.93 -7.49 -4.38
C ALA A 53 21.30 -8.01 -3.06
N GLU A 54 20.14 -7.47 -2.67
CA GLU A 54 19.36 -7.96 -1.53
C GLU A 54 18.86 -9.39 -1.78
N ILE A 55 18.34 -9.68 -2.99
CA ILE A 55 17.92 -11.03 -3.39
C ILE A 55 19.10 -12.00 -3.36
N GLN A 56 20.25 -11.62 -3.91
CA GLN A 56 21.44 -12.46 -3.90
C GLN A 56 21.88 -12.76 -2.47
N PHE A 57 21.89 -11.74 -1.61
CA PHE A 57 22.16 -11.94 -0.18
C PHE A 57 21.16 -12.91 0.44
N GLY A 58 19.89 -12.82 0.07
CA GLY A 58 18.84 -13.74 0.53
C GLY A 58 19.11 -15.18 0.12
N ILE A 59 19.44 -15.41 -1.13
CA ILE A 59 19.79 -16.74 -1.66
C ILE A 59 21.01 -17.32 -0.93
N ASP A 60 22.06 -16.52 -0.77
CA ASP A 60 23.32 -16.96 -0.14
C ASP A 60 23.14 -17.30 1.35
N ASN A 61 22.12 -16.72 2.01
CA ASN A 61 21.84 -16.96 3.43
C ASN A 61 20.60 -17.84 3.68
N GLY A 62 19.99 -18.41 2.63
CA GLY A 62 18.91 -19.39 2.75
C GLY A 62 17.55 -18.78 3.11
N PHE A 63 17.32 -17.51 2.82
CA PHE A 63 15.99 -16.91 2.95
C PHE A 63 15.05 -17.41 1.84
N GLU A 64 13.79 -17.63 2.18
CA GLU A 64 12.79 -18.20 1.28
C GLU A 64 12.02 -17.12 0.49
N PHE A 65 11.86 -15.92 1.09
CA PHE A 65 11.02 -14.86 0.56
C PHE A 65 11.75 -13.52 0.51
N TYR A 66 11.45 -12.75 -0.54
CA TYR A 66 11.88 -11.37 -0.70
C TYR A 66 10.68 -10.46 -0.97
N PHE A 67 10.51 -9.44 -0.15
CA PHE A 67 9.45 -8.43 -0.30
C PHE A 67 10.05 -7.14 -0.86
N PRO A 68 9.79 -6.78 -2.13
CA PRO A 68 10.36 -5.58 -2.76
C PRO A 68 9.71 -4.26 -2.29
N GLY A 69 8.75 -4.33 -1.36
CA GLY A 69 7.94 -3.20 -0.94
C GLY A 69 6.76 -2.94 -1.89
N TYR A 70 6.25 -1.73 -1.91
CA TYR A 70 5.01 -1.40 -2.61
C TYR A 70 5.13 -1.44 -4.12
N VAL A 71 4.09 -1.98 -4.75
CA VAL A 71 3.70 -1.74 -6.13
C VAL A 71 2.24 -1.28 -6.11
N THR A 72 1.93 -0.19 -6.80
CA THR A 72 0.57 0.33 -6.87
C THR A 72 0.15 0.32 -8.35
N PRO A 73 -0.81 -0.53 -8.74
CA PRO A 73 -1.32 -0.55 -10.09
C PRO A 73 -1.78 0.84 -10.55
N GLY A 74 -1.49 1.18 -11.80
CA GLY A 74 -1.80 2.50 -12.36
C GLY A 74 -0.87 3.65 -11.90
N TYR A 75 0.08 3.40 -11.00
CA TYR A 75 1.05 4.40 -10.55
C TYR A 75 2.49 4.00 -10.88
N SER A 76 2.96 4.45 -12.01
CA SER A 76 4.21 4.00 -12.66
C SER A 76 5.50 4.20 -11.86
N LYS A 77 5.48 5.02 -10.81
CA LYS A 77 6.68 5.29 -9.99
C LYS A 77 7.34 4.03 -9.42
N PHE A 78 6.53 2.99 -9.15
CA PHE A 78 7.00 1.74 -8.55
C PHE A 78 7.09 0.58 -9.55
N ASP A 79 6.68 0.77 -10.81
CA ASP A 79 6.62 -0.26 -11.84
C ASP A 79 8.00 -0.85 -12.18
N TYR A 80 9.08 -0.10 -11.90
CA TYR A 80 10.44 -0.64 -12.08
C TYR A 80 10.69 -1.90 -11.27
N LYS A 81 9.97 -2.10 -10.15
CA LYS A 81 10.07 -3.29 -9.31
C LYS A 81 9.53 -4.54 -10.01
N LEU A 82 8.55 -4.38 -10.90
CA LEU A 82 7.99 -5.48 -11.70
C LEU A 82 9.05 -6.12 -12.61
N ARG A 83 10.14 -5.41 -12.91
CA ARG A 83 11.25 -5.91 -13.73
C ARG A 83 12.07 -7.03 -13.06
N ILE A 84 11.88 -7.29 -11.77
CA ILE A 84 12.49 -8.42 -11.08
C ILE A 84 11.90 -9.73 -11.63
N GLY A 85 10.63 -9.71 -12.04
CA GLY A 85 9.88 -10.87 -12.54
C GLY A 85 9.40 -11.81 -11.44
N ASN A 86 8.49 -12.71 -11.81
CA ASN A 86 7.92 -13.74 -10.92
C ASN A 86 7.41 -13.17 -9.58
N LEU A 87 6.76 -12.01 -9.62
CA LEU A 87 6.16 -11.41 -8.44
C LEU A 87 4.83 -12.07 -8.12
N GLU A 88 4.57 -12.19 -6.84
CA GLU A 88 3.28 -12.63 -6.31
C GLU A 88 2.68 -11.53 -5.42
N TYR A 89 1.37 -11.46 -5.36
CA TYR A 89 0.64 -10.66 -4.38
C TYR A 89 -0.18 -11.57 -3.48
N TYR A 90 -0.34 -11.15 -2.23
CA TYR A 90 -1.20 -11.85 -1.29
C TYR A 90 -2.65 -11.41 -1.47
N GLU A 91 -3.54 -12.38 -1.70
CA GLU A 91 -4.99 -12.16 -1.79
C GLU A 91 -5.66 -12.47 -0.43
N PRO A 92 -6.01 -11.44 0.36
CA PRO A 92 -6.46 -11.63 1.74
C PRO A 92 -7.75 -12.45 1.88
N LEU A 93 -8.68 -12.31 0.92
CA LEU A 93 -9.96 -13.03 0.97
C LEU A 93 -9.81 -14.52 0.66
N LYS A 94 -8.80 -14.89 -0.10
CA LYS A 94 -8.51 -16.29 -0.44
C LYS A 94 -7.43 -16.90 0.44
N ASP A 95 -6.74 -16.09 1.25
CA ASP A 95 -5.58 -16.49 2.07
C ASP A 95 -4.50 -17.22 1.24
N THR A 96 -4.20 -16.67 0.03
CA THR A 96 -3.26 -17.28 -0.91
C THR A 96 -2.40 -16.24 -1.61
N TRP A 97 -1.18 -16.65 -2.00
CA TRP A 97 -0.34 -15.92 -2.91
C TRP A 97 -0.74 -16.24 -4.36
N GLN A 98 -0.82 -15.20 -5.20
CA GLN A 98 -1.21 -15.29 -6.60
C GLN A 98 -0.15 -14.59 -7.46
N PRO A 99 0.12 -15.07 -8.70
CA PRO A 99 0.99 -14.37 -9.64
C PRO A 99 0.50 -12.93 -9.87
N TYR A 100 1.43 -11.97 -9.85
CA TYR A 100 1.09 -10.57 -10.04
C TYR A 100 0.44 -10.30 -11.41
N GLU A 101 0.82 -11.05 -12.44
CA GLU A 101 0.26 -10.96 -13.80
C GLU A 101 -1.23 -11.34 -13.86
N GLU A 102 -1.73 -12.08 -12.89
CA GLU A 102 -3.14 -12.47 -12.78
C GLU A 102 -3.98 -11.44 -12.02
N MET A 103 -3.34 -10.44 -11.41
CA MET A 103 -4.02 -9.41 -10.65
C MET A 103 -4.87 -8.53 -11.57
N LYS A 104 -6.13 -8.37 -11.21
CA LYS A 104 -7.06 -7.45 -11.86
C LYS A 104 -7.23 -6.21 -11.01
N GLU A 105 -7.13 -5.06 -11.64
CA GLU A 105 -7.21 -3.77 -10.97
C GLU A 105 -8.55 -3.59 -10.24
N GLU A 106 -9.64 -4.09 -10.82
CA GLU A 106 -10.98 -4.07 -10.22
C GLU A 106 -11.12 -4.97 -8.99
N GLU A 107 -10.23 -5.96 -8.80
CA GLU A 107 -10.21 -6.87 -7.65
C GLU A 107 -9.36 -6.33 -6.49
N LEU A 108 -8.70 -5.18 -6.66
CA LEU A 108 -7.95 -4.54 -5.59
C LEU A 108 -8.89 -4.07 -4.47
N PRO A 109 -8.51 -4.27 -3.19
CA PRO A 109 -9.33 -3.86 -2.04
C PRO A 109 -9.81 -2.42 -2.13
N ALA A 110 -8.94 -1.48 -2.50
CA ALA A 110 -9.32 -0.06 -2.63
C ALA A 110 -10.41 0.16 -3.69
N ASN A 111 -10.32 -0.50 -4.84
CA ASN A 111 -11.29 -0.36 -5.93
C ASN A 111 -12.61 -1.05 -5.60
N ILE A 112 -12.56 -2.17 -4.88
CA ILE A 112 -13.78 -2.83 -4.35
C ILE A 112 -14.47 -1.93 -3.34
N ILE A 113 -13.75 -1.37 -2.36
CA ILE A 113 -14.30 -0.44 -1.38
C ILE A 113 -14.95 0.76 -2.08
N GLU A 114 -14.24 1.38 -3.02
CA GLU A 114 -14.75 2.52 -3.78
C GLU A 114 -16.02 2.16 -4.55
N SER A 115 -16.02 1.05 -5.27
CA SER A 115 -17.19 0.61 -6.05
C SER A 115 -18.41 0.35 -5.17
N LYS A 116 -18.23 -0.25 -4.00
CA LYS A 116 -19.29 -0.50 -3.03
C LYS A 116 -19.85 0.77 -2.41
N LEU A 117 -18.99 1.73 -2.09
CA LEU A 117 -19.44 3.02 -1.58
C LEU A 117 -20.17 3.84 -2.65
N ILE A 118 -19.74 3.78 -3.92
CA ILE A 118 -20.45 4.40 -5.04
C ILE A 118 -21.83 3.76 -5.24
N GLU A 119 -21.94 2.43 -5.13
CA GLU A 119 -23.21 1.72 -5.22
C GLU A 119 -24.19 2.20 -4.14
N ILE A 120 -23.75 2.26 -2.88
CA ILE A 120 -24.57 2.76 -1.77
C ILE A 120 -24.90 4.25 -1.93
N SER A 121 -23.95 5.07 -2.39
CA SER A 121 -24.18 6.50 -2.63
C SER A 121 -25.34 6.72 -3.61
N LYS A 122 -25.44 5.91 -4.66
CA LYS A 122 -26.57 5.98 -5.61
C LYS A 122 -27.90 5.64 -4.94
N LEU A 123 -27.93 4.59 -4.10
CA LEU A 123 -29.14 4.22 -3.37
C LEU A 123 -29.58 5.32 -2.38
N LEU A 124 -28.63 5.95 -1.69
CA LEU A 124 -28.90 7.07 -0.79
C LEU A 124 -29.45 8.29 -1.56
N GLN A 125 -28.91 8.55 -2.75
CA GLN A 125 -29.40 9.61 -3.63
C GLN A 125 -30.83 9.33 -4.09
N GLU A 126 -31.16 8.11 -4.50
CA GLU A 126 -32.50 7.68 -4.88
C GLU A 126 -33.50 7.82 -3.72
N ALA A 127 -33.04 7.56 -2.49
CA ALA A 127 -33.81 7.70 -1.26
C ALA A 127 -33.90 9.17 -0.77
N ALA A 128 -33.31 10.13 -1.49
CA ALA A 128 -33.20 11.54 -1.09
C ALA A 128 -32.54 11.75 0.28
N ILE A 129 -31.60 10.90 0.66
CA ILE A 129 -30.81 11.02 1.87
C ILE A 129 -29.56 11.87 1.57
N GLU A 130 -29.40 12.97 2.30
CA GLU A 130 -28.22 13.82 2.19
C GLU A 130 -26.97 13.05 2.60
N HIS A 131 -25.97 13.03 1.73
CA HIS A 131 -24.72 12.34 1.97
C HIS A 131 -23.61 12.91 1.09
N GLN A 132 -22.35 12.59 1.47
CA GLN A 132 -21.18 12.93 0.67
C GLN A 132 -20.12 11.84 0.77
N LEU A 133 -19.60 11.40 -0.39
CA LEU A 133 -18.46 10.48 -0.47
C LEU A 133 -17.17 11.26 -0.28
N TYR A 134 -16.33 10.79 0.64
CA TYR A 134 -15.00 11.34 0.93
C TYR A 134 -13.90 10.34 0.65
N PHE A 135 -12.82 10.86 0.10
CA PHE A 135 -11.52 10.20 0.08
C PHE A 135 -10.54 11.05 0.90
N TYR A 136 -10.09 10.50 2.04
CA TYR A 136 -9.15 11.19 2.94
C TYR A 136 -7.96 10.29 3.27
N PRO A 137 -6.89 10.33 2.46
CA PRO A 137 -5.78 9.36 2.51
C PRO A 137 -4.94 9.44 3.79
N PHE A 138 -5.09 10.45 4.61
CA PHE A 138 -4.33 10.68 5.84
C PHE A 138 -5.15 10.46 7.12
N ILE A 139 -6.26 9.72 7.01
CA ILE A 139 -7.06 9.35 8.17
C ILE A 139 -6.27 8.36 9.02
N ASN A 140 -5.81 8.85 10.17
CA ASN A 140 -5.26 8.02 11.25
C ASN A 140 -5.65 8.57 12.62
N LYS A 141 -6.52 9.60 12.65
CA LYS A 141 -7.09 10.22 13.86
C LYS A 141 -8.39 10.91 13.48
N GLY A 142 -9.29 11.04 14.43
CA GLY A 142 -10.54 11.76 14.25
C GLY A 142 -10.37 13.11 13.55
N PHE A 143 -11.25 13.42 12.62
CA PHE A 143 -11.29 14.68 11.89
C PHE A 143 -12.63 15.38 12.09
N LYS A 144 -12.70 16.66 11.71
CA LYS A 144 -13.91 17.46 11.87
C LYS A 144 -14.54 17.73 10.52
N ILE A 145 -15.83 17.44 10.41
CA ILE A 145 -16.65 17.88 9.28
C ILE A 145 -17.65 18.90 9.82
N GLN A 146 -17.70 20.11 9.22
CA GLN A 146 -18.58 21.18 9.66
C GLN A 146 -18.50 21.50 11.16
N ASN A 147 -17.27 21.49 11.73
CA ASN A 147 -16.98 21.73 13.15
C ASN A 147 -17.51 20.66 14.14
N LYS A 148 -17.98 19.52 13.65
CA LYS A 148 -18.36 18.36 14.49
C LYS A 148 -17.25 17.31 14.43
N GLU A 149 -16.95 16.68 15.56
CA GLU A 149 -15.97 15.57 15.60
C GLU A 149 -16.54 14.34 14.93
N VAL A 150 -15.73 13.72 14.09
CA VAL A 150 -15.97 12.40 13.53
C VAL A 150 -15.01 11.44 14.21
N VAL A 151 -15.49 10.28 14.57
CA VAL A 151 -14.73 9.23 15.26
C VAL A 151 -13.61 8.70 14.36
N GLU A 152 -12.61 8.08 14.96
CA GLU A 152 -11.54 7.39 14.26
C GLU A 152 -12.11 6.43 13.20
N LEU A 153 -11.63 6.59 11.96
CA LEU A 153 -11.99 5.75 10.84
C LEU A 153 -10.76 4.99 10.38
N ASP A 154 -10.88 3.69 10.24
CA ASP A 154 -9.82 2.83 9.74
C ASP A 154 -9.76 2.81 8.20
N SER A 155 -10.75 3.43 7.55
CA SER A 155 -10.81 3.50 6.08
C SER A 155 -10.67 4.93 5.56
N PRO A 156 -9.79 5.18 4.58
CA PRO A 156 -9.66 6.50 3.95
C PRO A 156 -10.84 6.86 3.04
N LEU A 157 -11.68 5.87 2.68
CA LEU A 157 -12.88 6.02 1.86
C LEU A 157 -14.11 5.79 2.73
N PHE A 158 -15.03 6.76 2.74
CA PHE A 158 -16.27 6.66 3.50
C PHE A 158 -17.35 7.59 2.94
N ILE A 159 -18.61 7.30 3.28
CA ILE A 159 -19.73 8.20 3.04
C ILE A 159 -20.08 8.91 4.35
N HIS A 160 -20.03 10.24 4.32
CA HIS A 160 -20.53 11.08 5.39
C HIS A 160 -22.04 11.22 5.30
N LEU A 161 -22.73 10.99 6.40
CA LEU A 161 -24.17 11.15 6.56
C LEU A 161 -24.40 12.23 7.63
N PRO A 162 -24.75 13.45 7.25
CA PRO A 162 -25.04 14.50 8.22
C PRO A 162 -26.38 14.20 8.93
N THR A 163 -26.39 14.37 10.26
CA THR A 163 -27.60 14.33 11.07
C THR A 163 -27.74 15.62 11.87
N GLU A 164 -28.90 15.87 12.45
CA GLU A 164 -29.12 17.08 13.25
C GLU A 164 -28.15 17.19 14.43
N THR A 165 -27.76 16.07 15.02
CA THR A 165 -26.95 16.03 16.26
C THR A 165 -25.52 15.55 16.05
N ASN A 166 -25.29 14.65 15.07
CA ASN A 166 -24.03 13.98 14.89
C ASN A 166 -23.63 13.91 13.41
N ASN A 167 -22.37 13.60 13.17
CA ASN A 167 -21.91 13.09 11.88
C ASN A 167 -21.79 11.59 11.96
N LEU A 168 -22.34 10.89 10.98
CA LEU A 168 -22.13 9.45 10.82
C LEU A 168 -21.22 9.23 9.63
N ALA A 169 -20.37 8.22 9.72
CA ALA A 169 -19.56 7.75 8.64
C ALA A 169 -19.94 6.31 8.29
N LEU A 170 -20.32 6.06 7.06
CA LEU A 170 -20.56 4.73 6.52
C LEU A 170 -19.28 4.27 5.81
N ILE A 171 -18.73 3.17 6.27
CA ILE A 171 -17.54 2.52 5.71
C ILE A 171 -17.89 1.13 5.19
N TYR A 172 -17.12 0.64 4.23
CA TYR A 172 -17.19 -0.74 3.78
C TYR A 172 -15.98 -1.50 4.30
N GLN A 173 -16.25 -2.55 5.07
CA GLN A 173 -15.23 -3.47 5.60
C GLN A 173 -14.96 -4.55 4.57
N TYR A 174 -13.79 -4.47 3.92
CA TYR A 174 -13.41 -5.37 2.85
C TYR A 174 -13.34 -6.83 3.33
N GLU A 175 -12.76 -7.07 4.51
CA GLU A 175 -12.53 -8.42 5.06
C GLU A 175 -13.83 -9.16 5.38
N THR A 176 -14.86 -8.45 5.76
CA THR A 176 -16.17 -9.04 6.13
C THR A 176 -17.22 -8.91 5.03
N GLY A 177 -16.95 -8.08 4.01
CA GLY A 177 -17.91 -7.77 2.95
C GLY A 177 -19.15 -7.02 3.44
N SER A 178 -19.05 -6.27 4.54
CA SER A 178 -20.18 -5.62 5.20
C SER A 178 -20.01 -4.11 5.30
N PHE A 179 -21.12 -3.40 5.45
CA PHE A 179 -21.13 -1.97 5.76
C PHE A 179 -21.22 -1.76 7.27
N GLU A 180 -20.45 -0.78 7.75
CA GLU A 180 -20.45 -0.37 9.15
C GLU A 180 -20.71 1.13 9.24
N VAL A 181 -21.46 1.54 10.28
CA VAL A 181 -21.71 2.95 10.59
C VAL A 181 -20.95 3.33 11.85
N SER A 182 -19.98 4.22 11.71
CA SER A 182 -19.25 4.84 12.82
C SER A 182 -19.89 6.18 13.21
N ARG A 183 -19.82 6.51 14.51
CA ARG A 183 -20.40 7.72 15.11
C ARG A 183 -19.33 8.62 15.66
#